data_6850adf3062213afc3b982c1b6b82b3c
#
_entry.id   6850adf3062213afc3b982c1b6b82b3c
#
_cell.length_a   1.000
_cell.length_b   1.000
_cell.length_c   1.000
_cell.angle_alpha   90.00
_cell.angle_beta   90.00
_cell.angle_gamma   90.00
#
_symmetry.space_group_name_H-M   'P 1'
#
loop_
_entity.id
_entity.type
_entity.pdbx_description
1 polymer ?
#
loop_
_entity_poly.entity_id
_entity_poly.type
_entity_poly.pdbx_seq_one_letter_code
_entity_poly.pdbx_strand_id
1 'polypeptide(L)'
;MGGEGFLKRLTLTHLKESLPQGLEFSGYLKNETAYRYQNPVAFSKVLNIFQLEVAYTFIPSLRLYARTWAFYDLAYDFQDIQTIAPMKPLEFIQPPDPGEPEPNIENIREISYDPSGVLLKEFYLDVFMPSADLRIGKQIVRWGIVEGWRVLDQINPLDFTEHILRDVTDRYIPLWMVKADYYLGPLTFEGLWIPDVRGHKPAPIRSEWSQFQVLPDFNPVPRNFENSEWGGRISGVLGGVEMVYTSLYHWDDFPTAFRSVSGLGLGSLGISPEVTFTPVQRRLQTNGIGLSKSFGKIVLEGEVAYNQGKYWGTEFRAEGGASVFGEAQRDFVTHVLGVKTVLFGADLSLNFSQDIILKHVPEIQQDRIENTGSFFARKEIRYGTLVPQLLVITLINRNEWLYRPKLEFKYSDKVTFLFGIDIFTGAPAEKIPGTETLDPGRLNFFGYFDKDDRAYMEVKYSF
;
A
#
# COMPACT_ATOMS: atom_id res chain seq x y z
N MET A 1 -32.99 41.10 -13.51
CA MET A 1 -33.47 39.78 -13.98
C MET A 1 -32.42 39.18 -14.91
N GLY A 2 -31.47 38.39 -14.45
CA GLY A 2 -30.41 37.83 -15.29
C GLY A 2 -29.45 36.86 -14.62
N GLY A 3 -29.37 36.87 -13.32
CA GLY A 3 -28.36 36.03 -12.61
C GLY A 3 -28.77 34.60 -12.26
N GLU A 4 -30.05 34.38 -11.98
CA GLU A 4 -30.55 33.03 -11.60
C GLU A 4 -30.65 32.05 -12.78
N GLY A 5 -30.85 32.56 -13.99
CA GLY A 5 -30.93 31.72 -15.19
C GLY A 5 -29.59 31.16 -15.68
N PHE A 6 -28.48 31.84 -15.37
CA PHE A 6 -27.15 31.42 -15.78
C PHE A 6 -26.60 30.32 -14.83
N LEU A 7 -26.83 30.45 -13.53
CA LEU A 7 -26.43 29.46 -12.54
C LEU A 7 -27.25 28.15 -12.62
N LYS A 8 -28.53 28.22 -13.03
CA LYS A 8 -29.36 27.02 -13.28
C LYS A 8 -28.91 26.22 -14.50
N ARG A 9 -28.21 26.82 -15.46
CA ARG A 9 -27.66 26.13 -16.66
C ARG A 9 -26.35 25.41 -16.40
N LEU A 10 -25.70 25.67 -15.27
CA LEU A 10 -24.45 25.03 -14.85
C LEU A 10 -24.64 23.89 -13.81
N THR A 11 -25.87 23.48 -13.54
CA THR A 11 -26.07 22.30 -12.70
C THR A 11 -25.66 21.05 -13.48
N LEU A 12 -24.78 20.23 -12.87
CA LEU A 12 -24.29 18.94 -13.38
C LEU A 12 -25.42 18.02 -13.88
N THR A 13 -26.64 18.22 -13.40
CA THR A 13 -27.87 17.53 -13.85
C THR A 13 -28.21 17.82 -15.30
N HIS A 14 -28.14 19.09 -15.75
CA HIS A 14 -28.40 19.45 -17.14
C HIS A 14 -27.28 19.02 -18.10
N LEU A 15 -26.03 18.96 -17.60
CA LEU A 15 -24.93 18.38 -18.37
C LEU A 15 -25.17 16.89 -18.62
N LYS A 16 -25.65 16.13 -17.63
CA LYS A 16 -25.95 14.69 -17.80
C LYS A 16 -27.05 14.42 -18.85
N GLU A 17 -28.06 15.30 -18.93
CA GLU A 17 -29.16 15.18 -19.91
C GLU A 17 -28.75 15.51 -21.37
N SER A 18 -27.64 16.24 -21.56
CA SER A 18 -27.13 16.66 -22.87
C SER A 18 -26.00 15.77 -23.41
N LEU A 19 -25.62 14.72 -22.69
CA LEU A 19 -24.53 13.85 -23.11
C LEU A 19 -24.93 12.86 -24.20
N PRO A 20 -23.97 12.41 -25.02
CA PRO A 20 -24.20 11.31 -25.96
C PRO A 20 -24.68 10.07 -25.23
N GLN A 21 -25.57 9.30 -25.87
CA GLN A 21 -26.00 8.01 -25.36
C GLN A 21 -24.75 7.12 -25.12
N GLY A 22 -24.68 6.46 -23.95
CA GLY A 22 -23.57 5.60 -23.58
C GLY A 22 -22.42 6.29 -22.86
N LEU A 23 -22.41 7.63 -22.71
CA LEU A 23 -21.42 8.35 -21.92
C LEU A 23 -21.92 8.58 -20.50
N GLU A 24 -21.15 8.07 -19.54
CA GLU A 24 -21.35 8.25 -18.11
C GLU A 24 -20.13 8.93 -17.51
N PHE A 25 -20.34 9.83 -16.56
CA PHE A 25 -19.27 10.37 -15.77
C PHE A 25 -19.69 10.51 -14.31
N SER A 26 -18.72 10.37 -13.43
CA SER A 26 -18.84 10.59 -11.99
C SER A 26 -17.50 11.07 -11.44
N GLY A 27 -17.51 11.49 -10.20
CA GLY A 27 -16.29 11.94 -9.59
C GLY A 27 -16.50 12.55 -8.22
N TYR A 28 -15.43 13.10 -7.68
CA TYR A 28 -15.49 13.82 -6.42
C TYR A 28 -14.43 14.92 -6.33
N LEU A 29 -14.73 15.88 -5.46
CA LEU A 29 -13.76 16.77 -4.85
C LEU A 29 -13.58 16.33 -3.40
N LYS A 30 -12.36 16.09 -2.95
CA LYS A 30 -12.04 15.67 -1.59
C LYS A 30 -10.91 16.55 -1.04
N ASN A 31 -11.12 17.06 0.16
CA ASN A 31 -10.06 17.65 0.97
C ASN A 31 -9.73 16.68 2.10
N GLU A 32 -8.45 16.42 2.32
CA GLU A 32 -7.91 15.64 3.43
C GLU A 32 -6.96 16.54 4.21
N THR A 33 -7.34 16.89 5.44
CA THR A 33 -6.52 17.70 6.34
C THR A 33 -6.10 16.84 7.52
N ALA A 34 -4.78 16.71 7.75
CA ALA A 34 -4.22 15.98 8.88
C ALA A 34 -3.31 16.88 9.71
N TYR A 35 -3.44 16.76 11.02
CA TYR A 35 -2.70 17.53 12.02
C TYR A 35 -2.01 16.58 13.00
N ARG A 36 -0.66 16.58 12.95
CA ARG A 36 0.17 15.91 13.94
C ARG A 36 0.15 16.74 15.22
N TYR A 37 -0.36 16.16 16.31
CA TYR A 37 -0.51 16.86 17.58
C TYR A 37 0.64 16.58 18.56
N GLN A 38 1.55 15.69 18.23
CA GLN A 38 2.81 15.49 18.94
C GLN A 38 3.91 16.40 18.40
N ASN A 39 4.95 16.67 19.18
CA ASN A 39 6.06 17.54 18.80
C ASN A 39 6.95 16.92 17.72
N PRO A 40 7.29 17.69 16.67
CA PRO A 40 6.80 19.05 16.38
C PRO A 40 5.37 19.00 15.81
N VAL A 41 4.49 19.85 16.34
CA VAL A 41 3.11 19.96 15.86
C VAL A 41 3.07 20.56 14.46
N ALA A 42 2.27 20.00 13.56
CA ALA A 42 2.17 20.46 12.18
C ALA A 42 0.87 20.04 11.51
N PHE A 43 0.41 20.81 10.53
CA PHE A 43 -0.45 20.25 9.49
C PHE A 43 0.41 19.39 8.58
N SER A 44 0.37 18.08 8.76
CA SER A 44 1.17 17.16 7.96
C SER A 44 0.61 16.95 6.56
N LYS A 45 -0.65 17.35 6.34
CA LYS A 45 -1.32 17.25 5.04
C LYS A 45 -2.50 18.24 4.97
N VAL A 46 -2.66 18.92 3.84
CA VAL A 46 -3.87 19.65 3.41
C VAL A 46 -4.12 19.36 1.94
N LEU A 47 -4.37 18.08 1.67
CA LEU A 47 -4.41 17.53 0.33
C LEU A 47 -5.80 17.70 -0.29
N ASN A 48 -5.85 18.33 -1.45
CA ASN A 48 -7.05 18.47 -2.25
C ASN A 48 -6.97 17.52 -3.45
N ILE A 49 -8.01 16.73 -3.66
CA ILE A 49 -8.08 15.75 -4.75
C ILE A 49 -9.33 16.01 -5.57
N PHE A 50 -9.15 16.13 -6.88
CA PHE A 50 -10.22 16.03 -7.86
C PHE A 50 -10.09 14.68 -8.56
N GLN A 51 -11.13 13.84 -8.47
CA GLN A 51 -11.24 12.60 -9.23
C GLN A 51 -12.32 12.75 -10.29
N LEU A 52 -12.01 12.30 -11.51
CA LEU A 52 -12.95 12.15 -12.59
C LEU A 52 -12.91 10.71 -13.11
N GLU A 53 -14.08 10.13 -13.21
CA GLU A 53 -14.33 8.84 -13.87
C GLU A 53 -15.20 9.06 -15.09
N VAL A 54 -14.81 8.45 -16.21
CA VAL A 54 -15.54 8.50 -17.47
C VAL A 54 -15.69 7.09 -17.99
N ALA A 55 -16.90 6.69 -18.34
CA ALA A 55 -17.18 5.45 -19.03
C ALA A 55 -17.95 5.74 -20.32
N TYR A 56 -17.54 5.10 -21.41
CA TYR A 56 -18.23 5.22 -22.69
C TYR A 56 -18.50 3.83 -23.27
N THR A 57 -19.79 3.52 -23.42
CA THR A 57 -20.27 2.28 -24.03
C THR A 57 -20.57 2.54 -25.51
N PHE A 58 -19.66 2.08 -26.38
CA PHE A 58 -19.83 2.22 -27.84
C PHE A 58 -20.96 1.33 -28.36
N ILE A 59 -20.96 0.08 -27.93
CA ILE A 59 -21.97 -0.96 -28.16
C ILE A 59 -22.03 -1.84 -26.91
N PRO A 60 -23.07 -2.65 -26.70
CA PRO A 60 -23.20 -3.46 -25.50
C PRO A 60 -21.99 -4.37 -25.17
N SER A 61 -21.22 -4.74 -26.19
CA SER A 61 -20.04 -5.59 -26.05
C SER A 61 -18.71 -4.82 -25.98
N LEU A 62 -18.71 -3.48 -25.99
CA LEU A 62 -17.48 -2.68 -26.02
C LEU A 62 -17.63 -1.41 -25.17
N ARG A 63 -16.82 -1.32 -24.09
CA ARG A 63 -16.83 -0.21 -23.14
C ARG A 63 -15.41 0.30 -22.88
N LEU A 64 -15.23 1.62 -22.96
CA LEU A 64 -14.01 2.31 -22.52
C LEU A 64 -14.24 2.89 -21.12
N TYR A 65 -13.23 2.79 -20.26
CA TYR A 65 -13.23 3.40 -18.95
C TYR A 65 -11.93 4.16 -18.69
N ALA A 66 -12.06 5.33 -18.05
CA ALA A 66 -10.93 6.14 -17.61
C ALA A 66 -11.18 6.70 -16.21
N ARG A 67 -10.17 6.68 -15.33
CA ARG A 67 -10.17 7.31 -14.02
C ARG A 67 -8.90 8.13 -13.84
N THR A 68 -9.07 9.41 -13.51
CA THR A 68 -7.96 10.34 -13.31
C THR A 68 -8.05 11.02 -11.95
N TRP A 69 -6.89 11.37 -11.39
CA TRP A 69 -6.75 12.22 -10.23
C TRP A 69 -5.94 13.47 -10.59
N ALA A 70 -6.40 14.62 -10.14
CA ALA A 70 -5.58 15.80 -10.00
C ALA A 70 -5.52 16.14 -8.51
N PHE A 71 -4.34 16.42 -7.98
CA PHE A 71 -4.16 16.68 -6.57
C PHE A 71 -3.21 17.82 -6.29
N TYR A 72 -3.41 18.47 -5.15
CA TYR A 72 -2.55 19.54 -4.64
C TYR A 72 -2.56 19.56 -3.11
N ASP A 73 -1.37 19.52 -2.50
CA ASP A 73 -1.20 19.58 -1.05
C ASP A 73 -0.78 20.97 -0.60
N LEU A 74 -1.73 21.73 -0.08
CA LEU A 74 -1.53 23.11 0.41
C LEU A 74 -0.63 23.19 1.63
N ALA A 75 -0.39 22.11 2.40
CA ALA A 75 0.45 22.16 3.59
C ALA A 75 1.84 22.72 3.29
N TYR A 76 2.37 22.41 2.10
CA TYR A 76 3.69 22.84 1.64
C TYR A 76 3.78 24.31 1.21
N ASP A 77 2.64 25.02 1.11
CA ASP A 77 2.63 26.44 0.77
C ASP A 77 2.76 27.34 2.00
N PHE A 78 2.27 26.88 3.16
CA PHE A 78 2.21 27.72 4.38
C PHE A 78 3.02 27.17 5.55
N GLN A 79 3.66 26.01 5.40
CA GLN A 79 4.54 25.43 6.41
C GLN A 79 5.88 25.03 5.78
N ASP A 80 6.94 25.16 6.59
CA ASP A 80 8.24 24.66 6.22
C ASP A 80 8.25 23.13 6.17
N ILE A 81 8.95 22.55 5.21
CA ILE A 81 9.11 21.11 5.04
C ILE A 81 9.70 20.44 6.30
N GLN A 82 10.58 21.10 7.01
CA GLN A 82 11.13 20.59 8.27
C GLN A 82 10.08 20.48 9.39
N THR A 83 9.06 21.32 9.34
CA THR A 83 7.93 21.28 10.28
C THR A 83 6.98 20.15 9.91
N ILE A 84 6.69 19.96 8.61
CA ILE A 84 5.83 18.88 8.11
C ILE A 84 6.51 17.53 8.34
N ALA A 85 7.77 17.40 7.94
CA ALA A 85 8.58 16.19 7.98
C ALA A 85 9.89 16.45 8.74
N PRO A 86 9.84 16.54 10.06
CA PRO A 86 11.04 16.76 10.86
C PRO A 86 12.02 15.61 10.62
N MET A 87 13.28 15.96 10.48
CA MET A 87 14.33 14.95 10.54
C MET A 87 14.23 14.29 11.91
N LYS A 88 13.84 13.03 11.95
CA LYS A 88 13.88 12.25 13.18
C LYS A 88 15.33 12.19 13.62
N PRO A 89 15.64 12.52 14.88
CA PRO A 89 17.01 12.45 15.36
C PRO A 89 17.52 11.05 15.05
N LEU A 90 18.50 11.00 14.20
CA LEU A 90 19.23 9.78 13.90
C LEU A 90 20.21 9.51 15.04
N GLU A 91 19.67 9.28 16.22
CA GLU A 91 20.45 8.66 17.30
C GLU A 91 21.08 7.35 16.84
N PHE A 92 20.73 6.92 15.62
CA PHE A 92 21.07 5.63 15.03
C PHE A 92 21.93 5.69 13.78
N ILE A 93 22.13 6.83 13.14
CA ILE A 93 23.11 6.99 12.06
C ILE A 93 24.33 7.66 12.64
N GLN A 94 25.51 7.10 12.41
CA GLN A 94 26.76 7.76 12.78
C GLN A 94 26.71 9.22 12.29
N PRO A 95 27.00 10.18 13.17
CA PRO A 95 27.14 11.56 12.72
C PRO A 95 28.13 11.60 11.55
N PRO A 96 27.93 12.47 10.54
CA PRO A 96 28.90 12.63 9.47
C PRO A 96 30.28 12.82 10.09
N ASP A 97 31.31 12.25 9.48
CA ASP A 97 32.68 12.39 9.96
C ASP A 97 33.01 13.88 10.14
N PRO A 98 33.76 14.25 11.19
CA PRO A 98 34.08 15.64 11.46
C PRO A 98 34.81 16.26 10.24
N GLY A 99 34.08 17.12 9.50
CA GLY A 99 34.57 17.77 8.29
C GLY A 99 33.77 17.49 7.03
N GLU A 100 32.83 16.56 7.06
CA GLU A 100 31.85 16.46 5.99
C GLU A 100 30.81 17.60 6.11
N PRO A 101 30.47 18.26 5.01
CA PRO A 101 29.43 19.28 5.03
C PRO A 101 28.10 18.64 5.43
N GLU A 102 27.38 19.27 6.35
CA GLU A 102 26.00 18.86 6.62
C GLU A 102 25.24 18.83 5.30
N PRO A 103 24.47 17.75 5.03
CA PRO A 103 23.70 17.64 3.80
C PRO A 103 22.81 18.88 3.66
N ASN A 104 22.94 19.61 2.54
CA ASN A 104 22.18 20.81 2.29
C ASN A 104 20.70 20.45 2.13
N ILE A 105 19.92 20.74 3.16
CA ILE A 105 18.50 20.37 3.28
C ILE A 105 17.65 21.07 2.19
N GLU A 106 18.07 22.23 1.69
CA GLU A 106 17.37 22.94 0.63
C GLU A 106 17.39 22.19 -0.71
N ASN A 107 18.49 21.54 -1.04
CA ASN A 107 18.60 20.74 -2.28
C ASN A 107 17.78 19.44 -2.24
N ILE A 108 17.33 19.01 -1.08
CA ILE A 108 16.58 17.78 -0.88
C ILE A 108 15.08 18.00 -1.09
N ARG A 109 14.62 19.25 -0.93
CA ARG A 109 13.24 19.65 -1.21
C ARG A 109 12.86 19.44 -2.69
N GLU A 110 13.79 19.63 -3.61
CA GLU A 110 13.56 19.48 -5.06
C GLU A 110 13.51 18.03 -5.52
N ILE A 111 14.07 17.09 -4.78
CA ILE A 111 14.27 15.71 -5.25
C ILE A 111 13.19 14.73 -4.76
N SER A 112 12.49 14.99 -3.64
CA SER A 112 11.77 13.93 -2.94
C SER A 112 10.26 14.01 -2.87
N TYR A 113 9.63 15.17 -2.97
CA TYR A 113 8.17 15.29 -2.84
C TYR A 113 7.58 16.29 -3.85
N ASP A 114 6.65 15.81 -4.67
CA ASP A 114 5.83 16.67 -5.54
C ASP A 114 4.46 16.85 -4.86
N PRO A 115 4.15 18.09 -4.35
CA PRO A 115 2.90 18.36 -3.67
C PRO A 115 1.70 18.40 -4.63
N SER A 116 1.92 18.34 -5.93
CA SER A 116 0.87 18.43 -6.93
C SER A 116 1.06 17.41 -8.06
N GLY A 117 0.00 17.08 -8.75
CA GLY A 117 0.13 16.22 -9.92
C GLY A 117 -1.20 15.81 -10.55
N VAL A 118 -1.09 15.24 -11.74
CA VAL A 118 -2.18 14.58 -12.44
C VAL A 118 -1.82 13.14 -12.71
N LEU A 119 -2.65 12.22 -12.22
CA LEU A 119 -2.43 10.78 -12.33
C LEU A 119 -3.53 10.13 -13.15
N LEU A 120 -3.16 9.42 -14.22
CA LEU A 120 -4.06 8.46 -14.87
C LEU A 120 -4.10 7.20 -13.99
N LYS A 121 -5.17 7.05 -13.20
CA LYS A 121 -5.34 5.89 -12.30
C LYS A 121 -5.73 4.65 -13.09
N GLU A 122 -6.74 4.72 -13.92
CA GLU A 122 -7.15 3.60 -14.77
C GLU A 122 -7.52 4.09 -16.16
N PHE A 123 -7.24 3.24 -17.15
CA PHE A 123 -7.64 3.47 -18.55
C PHE A 123 -7.66 2.13 -19.28
N TYR A 124 -8.84 1.59 -19.55
CA TYR A 124 -8.96 0.28 -20.17
C TYR A 124 -10.19 0.15 -21.06
N LEU A 125 -10.11 -0.81 -21.97
CA LEU A 125 -11.17 -1.25 -22.87
C LEU A 125 -11.67 -2.61 -22.42
N ASP A 126 -12.97 -2.73 -22.17
CA ASP A 126 -13.69 -3.98 -21.95
C ASP A 126 -14.32 -4.47 -23.24
N VAL A 127 -14.13 -5.77 -23.50
CA VAL A 127 -14.79 -6.49 -24.60
C VAL A 127 -15.54 -7.67 -23.99
N PHE A 128 -16.87 -7.61 -24.07
CA PHE A 128 -17.76 -8.63 -23.50
C PHE A 128 -18.20 -9.62 -24.59
N MET A 129 -18.03 -10.90 -24.31
CA MET A 129 -18.40 -12.02 -25.18
C MET A 129 -19.32 -12.99 -24.40
N PRO A 130 -20.07 -13.87 -25.06
CA PRO A 130 -21.06 -14.72 -24.37
C PRO A 130 -20.48 -15.61 -23.24
N SER A 131 -19.24 -16.05 -23.34
CA SER A 131 -18.58 -16.95 -22.38
C SER A 131 -17.24 -16.42 -21.88
N ALA A 132 -16.85 -15.21 -22.26
CA ALA A 132 -15.55 -14.65 -21.91
C ALA A 132 -15.62 -13.13 -21.90
N ASP A 133 -14.79 -12.53 -21.06
CA ASP A 133 -14.53 -11.09 -21.07
C ASP A 133 -13.04 -10.84 -21.26
N LEU A 134 -12.71 -9.79 -21.99
CA LEU A 134 -11.35 -9.33 -22.19
C LEU A 134 -11.23 -7.89 -21.76
N ARG A 135 -10.25 -7.57 -20.89
CA ARG A 135 -9.91 -6.20 -20.51
C ARG A 135 -8.47 -5.91 -20.87
N ILE A 136 -8.25 -4.82 -21.60
CA ILE A 136 -6.92 -4.40 -22.06
C ILE A 136 -6.70 -2.96 -21.61
N GLY A 137 -5.62 -2.69 -20.89
CA GLY A 137 -5.25 -1.35 -20.49
C GLY A 137 -4.69 -1.25 -19.09
N LYS A 138 -4.65 -0.02 -18.57
CA LYS A 138 -4.17 0.29 -17.23
C LYS A 138 -5.28 0.06 -16.22
N GLN A 139 -5.11 -0.92 -15.32
CA GLN A 139 -6.17 -1.38 -14.44
C GLN A 139 -5.65 -1.91 -13.11
N ILE A 140 -6.55 -2.04 -12.15
CA ILE A 140 -6.33 -2.69 -10.86
C ILE A 140 -7.07 -4.04 -10.88
N VAL A 141 -6.35 -5.13 -10.53
CA VAL A 141 -6.91 -6.48 -10.40
C VAL A 141 -6.64 -6.98 -8.99
N ARG A 142 -7.68 -7.49 -8.33
CA ARG A 142 -7.60 -7.98 -6.95
C ARG A 142 -8.00 -9.45 -6.89
N TRP A 143 -7.14 -10.27 -6.28
CA TRP A 143 -7.36 -11.72 -6.19
C TRP A 143 -7.70 -12.22 -4.79
N GLY A 144 -7.49 -11.41 -3.76
CA GLY A 144 -7.74 -11.78 -2.37
C GLY A 144 -9.23 -11.94 -2.03
N ILE A 145 -9.54 -12.84 -1.10
CA ILE A 145 -10.84 -13.02 -0.47
C ILE A 145 -10.90 -12.25 0.85
N VAL A 146 -9.80 -12.29 1.64
CA VAL A 146 -9.72 -11.64 2.94
C VAL A 146 -9.38 -10.17 2.74
N GLU A 147 -10.36 -9.30 2.99
CA GLU A 147 -10.22 -7.88 2.72
C GLU A 147 -9.13 -7.22 3.57
N GLY A 148 -8.31 -6.39 2.91
CA GLY A 148 -7.20 -5.65 3.54
C GLY A 148 -5.91 -6.46 3.71
N TRP A 149 -5.91 -7.75 3.39
CA TRP A 149 -4.75 -8.64 3.45
C TRP A 149 -4.19 -8.95 2.05
N ARG A 150 -2.88 -9.08 1.97
CA ARG A 150 -2.16 -9.31 0.71
C ARG A 150 -1.54 -10.70 0.65
N VAL A 151 -2.34 -11.73 0.88
CA VAL A 151 -1.88 -13.12 0.75
C VAL A 151 -1.95 -13.57 -0.71
N LEU A 152 -3.15 -13.51 -1.32
CA LEU A 152 -3.35 -13.82 -2.74
C LEU A 152 -3.33 -12.57 -3.62
N ASP A 153 -3.57 -11.39 -3.05
CA ASP A 153 -3.70 -10.12 -3.75
C ASP A 153 -2.32 -9.46 -3.98
N GLN A 154 -1.49 -10.08 -4.82
CA GLN A 154 -0.11 -9.65 -5.09
C GLN A 154 0.12 -9.09 -6.50
N ILE A 155 -0.95 -8.81 -7.27
CA ILE A 155 -0.83 -8.35 -8.66
C ILE A 155 -0.38 -6.90 -8.74
N ASN A 156 -1.12 -6.01 -8.08
CA ASN A 156 -0.85 -4.58 -8.12
C ASN A 156 0.05 -4.17 -6.94
N PRO A 157 1.18 -3.50 -7.18
CA PRO A 157 1.98 -2.94 -6.11
C PRO A 157 1.21 -1.83 -5.37
N LEU A 158 1.69 -1.44 -4.19
CA LEU A 158 1.08 -0.41 -3.35
C LEU A 158 1.91 0.87 -3.29
N ASP A 159 1.20 1.99 -3.17
CA ASP A 159 1.77 3.30 -2.85
C ASP A 159 1.81 3.47 -1.32
N PHE A 160 3.02 3.53 -0.76
CA PHE A 160 3.32 3.77 0.65
C PHE A 160 3.74 5.22 0.91
N THR A 161 3.44 6.16 0.02
CA THR A 161 3.76 7.59 0.21
C THR A 161 3.28 8.11 1.57
N GLU A 162 2.13 7.64 2.06
CA GLU A 162 1.61 7.91 3.41
C GLU A 162 1.57 6.61 4.26
N HIS A 163 2.64 5.83 4.21
CA HIS A 163 2.68 4.55 4.92
C HIS A 163 1.46 3.68 4.57
N ILE A 164 0.70 3.19 5.56
CA ILE A 164 -0.54 2.44 5.33
C ILE A 164 -1.82 3.24 5.62
N LEU A 165 -1.71 4.56 5.74
CA LEU A 165 -2.79 5.41 6.25
C LEU A 165 -3.85 5.78 5.22
N ARG A 166 -3.51 5.79 3.92
CA ARG A 166 -4.52 5.89 2.86
C ARG A 166 -5.41 4.65 2.82
N ASP A 167 -6.62 4.81 2.37
CA ASP A 167 -7.49 3.66 2.10
C ASP A 167 -6.81 2.68 1.15
N VAL A 168 -6.96 1.37 1.40
CA VAL A 168 -6.25 0.34 0.64
C VAL A 168 -6.53 0.43 -0.86
N THR A 169 -7.76 0.79 -1.24
CA THR A 169 -8.16 0.97 -2.64
C THR A 169 -7.43 2.10 -3.34
N ASP A 170 -7.10 3.17 -2.62
CA ASP A 170 -6.38 4.34 -3.14
C ASP A 170 -4.87 4.07 -3.24
N ARG A 171 -4.36 3.10 -2.50
CA ARG A 171 -2.95 2.71 -2.50
C ARG A 171 -2.54 1.80 -3.67
N TYR A 172 -3.48 1.10 -4.33
CA TYR A 172 -3.11 0.27 -5.47
C TYR A 172 -2.52 1.11 -6.60
N ILE A 173 -1.37 0.67 -7.10
CA ILE A 173 -0.73 1.21 -8.30
C ILE A 173 -1.26 0.43 -9.50
N PRO A 174 -2.05 1.04 -10.37
CA PRO A 174 -2.59 0.36 -11.54
C PRO A 174 -1.49 0.06 -12.56
N LEU A 175 -1.56 -1.11 -13.17
CA LEU A 175 -0.60 -1.60 -14.16
C LEU A 175 -1.25 -1.74 -15.54
N TRP A 176 -0.46 -1.54 -16.61
CA TRP A 176 -0.86 -1.92 -17.94
C TRP A 176 -0.84 -3.44 -18.08
N MET A 177 -1.98 -4.03 -18.41
CA MET A 177 -2.10 -5.48 -18.52
C MET A 177 -3.25 -5.88 -19.45
N VAL A 178 -3.20 -7.15 -19.87
CA VAL A 178 -4.31 -7.86 -20.49
C VAL A 178 -4.85 -8.85 -19.49
N LYS A 179 -6.15 -8.79 -19.28
CA LYS A 179 -6.92 -9.70 -18.42
C LYS A 179 -7.97 -10.38 -19.27
N ALA A 180 -8.05 -11.71 -19.19
CA ALA A 180 -9.06 -12.52 -19.87
C ALA A 180 -9.78 -13.41 -18.86
N ASP A 181 -11.09 -13.35 -18.83
CA ASP A 181 -11.96 -14.22 -18.05
C ASP A 181 -12.70 -15.17 -18.97
N TYR A 182 -12.77 -16.45 -18.59
CA TYR A 182 -13.57 -17.47 -19.26
C TYR A 182 -14.51 -18.15 -18.27
N TYR A 183 -15.79 -18.19 -18.60
CA TYR A 183 -16.86 -18.71 -17.73
C TYR A 183 -17.25 -20.13 -18.14
N LEU A 184 -17.11 -21.09 -17.22
CA LEU A 184 -17.48 -22.49 -17.44
C LEU A 184 -18.32 -23.02 -16.27
N GLY A 185 -19.61 -23.00 -16.42
CA GLY A 185 -20.54 -23.41 -15.36
C GLY A 185 -20.35 -22.56 -14.10
N PRO A 186 -20.04 -23.18 -12.93
CA PRO A 186 -19.83 -22.43 -11.68
C PRO A 186 -18.41 -21.86 -11.53
N LEU A 187 -17.52 -22.11 -12.51
CA LEU A 187 -16.12 -21.73 -12.45
C LEU A 187 -15.81 -20.57 -13.38
N THR A 188 -14.96 -19.69 -12.93
CA THR A 188 -14.32 -18.64 -13.72
C THR A 188 -12.81 -18.92 -13.79
N PHE A 189 -12.28 -18.93 -15.01
CA PHE A 189 -10.85 -19.00 -15.29
C PHE A 189 -10.39 -17.60 -15.71
N GLU A 190 -9.44 -17.03 -14.99
CA GLU A 190 -8.85 -15.73 -15.29
C GLU A 190 -7.38 -15.90 -15.66
N GLY A 191 -6.95 -15.24 -16.73
CA GLY A 191 -5.55 -15.15 -17.15
C GLY A 191 -5.09 -13.71 -17.21
N LEU A 192 -3.84 -13.47 -16.79
CA LEU A 192 -3.20 -12.16 -16.81
C LEU A 192 -1.88 -12.19 -17.56
N TRP A 193 -1.65 -11.16 -18.34
CA TRP A 193 -0.35 -10.79 -18.88
C TRP A 193 -0.03 -9.34 -18.53
N ILE A 194 1.08 -9.12 -17.83
CA ILE A 194 1.46 -7.83 -17.25
C ILE A 194 2.85 -7.43 -17.76
N PRO A 195 2.93 -6.61 -18.82
CA PRO A 195 4.21 -6.10 -19.34
C PRO A 195 4.75 -4.89 -18.55
N ASP A 196 3.92 -4.26 -17.70
CA ASP A 196 4.25 -3.05 -16.92
C ASP A 196 4.78 -3.43 -15.55
N VAL A 197 6.04 -3.83 -15.47
CA VAL A 197 6.69 -4.22 -14.21
C VAL A 197 6.94 -2.98 -13.35
N ARG A 198 6.42 -3.00 -12.13
CA ARG A 198 6.64 -1.98 -11.10
C ARG A 198 6.75 -2.65 -9.74
N GLY A 199 7.50 -2.04 -8.83
CA GLY A 199 7.49 -2.41 -7.42
C GLY A 199 6.62 -1.46 -6.60
N HIS A 200 6.54 -1.71 -5.29
CA HIS A 200 5.94 -0.79 -4.34
C HIS A 200 6.59 0.59 -4.42
N LYS A 201 5.78 1.64 -4.28
CA LYS A 201 6.27 3.01 -4.18
C LYS A 201 6.50 3.34 -2.70
N PRO A 202 7.75 3.48 -2.25
CA PRO A 202 8.02 3.86 -0.87
C PRO A 202 7.59 5.32 -0.61
N ALA A 203 7.52 5.68 0.68
CA ALA A 203 7.41 7.08 1.05
C ALA A 203 8.62 7.86 0.50
N PRO A 204 8.41 9.09 -0.03
CA PRO A 204 9.50 9.90 -0.51
C PRO A 204 10.55 10.11 0.58
N ILE A 205 11.82 10.08 0.21
CA ILE A 205 12.92 10.27 1.16
C ILE A 205 12.71 11.59 1.92
N ARG A 206 12.87 11.54 3.24
CA ARG A 206 12.67 12.66 4.17
C ARG A 206 11.25 13.22 4.20
N SER A 207 10.27 12.52 3.65
CA SER A 207 8.86 12.81 3.98
C SER A 207 8.54 12.32 5.40
N GLU A 208 7.43 12.78 5.95
CA GLU A 208 6.93 12.38 7.28
C GLU A 208 6.93 10.84 7.48
N TRP A 209 6.63 10.10 6.42
CA TRP A 209 6.46 8.64 6.45
C TRP A 209 7.68 7.86 5.95
N SER A 210 8.81 8.53 5.70
CA SER A 210 10.03 7.87 5.26
C SER A 210 10.74 7.19 6.42
N GLN A 211 11.01 5.90 6.27
CA GLN A 211 11.92 5.14 7.15
C GLN A 211 13.37 5.16 6.62
N PHE A 212 13.56 5.56 5.35
CA PHE A 212 14.85 5.56 4.69
C PHE A 212 15.32 7.00 4.48
N GLN A 213 16.61 7.25 4.70
CA GLN A 213 17.20 8.58 4.50
C GLN A 213 17.90 8.71 3.17
N VAL A 214 18.39 7.59 2.65
CA VAL A 214 19.02 7.50 1.34
C VAL A 214 18.48 6.26 0.68
N LEU A 215 17.88 6.39 -0.51
CA LEU A 215 17.62 5.22 -1.35
C LEU A 215 18.86 5.05 -2.24
N PRO A 216 19.48 3.85 -2.24
CA PRO A 216 20.51 3.53 -3.21
C PRO A 216 19.90 3.58 -4.63
N ASP A 217 20.76 3.87 -5.63
CA ASP A 217 20.34 3.86 -7.03
C ASP A 217 19.67 2.54 -7.39
N PHE A 218 18.41 2.62 -7.79
CA PHE A 218 17.61 1.48 -8.17
C PHE A 218 17.45 1.43 -9.69
N ASN A 219 17.93 0.34 -10.29
CA ASN A 219 17.72 0.07 -11.71
C ASN A 219 16.41 -0.70 -11.87
N PRO A 220 15.33 -0.08 -12.37
CA PRO A 220 14.07 -0.76 -12.58
C PRO A 220 14.22 -1.86 -13.63
N VAL A 221 13.45 -2.94 -13.48
CA VAL A 221 13.41 -4.02 -14.46
C VAL A 221 12.94 -3.49 -15.82
N PRO A 222 13.67 -3.74 -16.91
CA PRO A 222 13.27 -3.30 -18.25
C PRO A 222 11.93 -3.87 -18.67
N ARG A 223 11.07 -3.01 -19.23
CA ARG A 223 9.74 -3.40 -19.73
C ARG A 223 9.87 -4.05 -21.10
N ASN A 224 9.85 -5.36 -21.13
CA ASN A 224 9.88 -6.18 -22.34
C ASN A 224 9.09 -7.47 -22.12
N PHE A 225 8.93 -8.28 -23.16
CA PHE A 225 8.17 -9.51 -23.07
C PHE A 225 8.78 -10.53 -22.11
N GLU A 226 10.11 -10.65 -22.05
CA GLU A 226 10.83 -11.59 -21.18
C GLU A 226 10.65 -11.25 -19.71
N ASN A 227 10.52 -9.96 -19.40
CA ASN A 227 10.33 -9.45 -18.04
C ASN A 227 8.86 -9.35 -17.65
N SER A 228 7.92 -9.63 -18.55
CA SER A 228 6.49 -9.62 -18.24
C SER A 228 6.14 -10.58 -17.10
N GLU A 229 5.12 -10.24 -16.37
CA GLU A 229 4.51 -11.07 -15.33
C GLU A 229 3.31 -11.81 -15.91
N TRP A 230 3.01 -12.97 -15.34
CA TRP A 230 1.95 -13.86 -15.79
C TRP A 230 1.18 -14.40 -14.60
N GLY A 231 -0.13 -14.40 -14.71
CA GLY A 231 -0.98 -14.93 -13.67
C GLY A 231 -2.15 -15.74 -14.18
N GLY A 232 -2.61 -16.66 -13.35
CA GLY A 232 -3.82 -17.43 -13.56
C GLY A 232 -4.61 -17.60 -12.28
N ARG A 233 -5.95 -17.50 -12.36
CA ARG A 233 -6.87 -17.69 -11.25
C ARG A 233 -8.01 -18.59 -11.69
N ILE A 234 -8.39 -19.51 -10.80
CA ILE A 234 -9.61 -20.29 -10.93
C ILE A 234 -10.47 -19.98 -9.71
N SER A 235 -11.69 -19.57 -9.92
CA SER A 235 -12.61 -19.24 -8.82
C SER A 235 -14.01 -19.75 -9.07
N GLY A 236 -14.76 -19.98 -7.99
CA GLY A 236 -16.15 -20.40 -8.09
C GLY A 236 -16.75 -20.69 -6.73
N VAL A 237 -18.07 -20.95 -6.72
CA VAL A 237 -18.81 -21.34 -5.53
C VAL A 237 -19.28 -22.78 -5.68
N LEU A 238 -18.74 -23.67 -4.85
CA LEU A 238 -19.06 -25.11 -4.85
C LEU A 238 -19.57 -25.52 -3.48
N GLY A 239 -20.78 -26.06 -3.41
CA GLY A 239 -21.39 -26.49 -2.15
C GLY A 239 -21.54 -25.37 -1.10
N GLY A 240 -21.73 -24.13 -1.57
CA GLY A 240 -21.83 -22.95 -0.70
C GLY A 240 -20.50 -22.52 -0.08
N VAL A 241 -19.38 -22.99 -0.63
CA VAL A 241 -18.02 -22.53 -0.31
C VAL A 241 -17.48 -21.77 -1.52
N GLU A 242 -17.09 -20.52 -1.34
CA GLU A 242 -16.31 -19.79 -2.31
C GLU A 242 -14.86 -20.31 -2.26
N MET A 243 -14.33 -20.64 -3.42
CA MET A 243 -13.00 -21.20 -3.58
C MET A 243 -12.24 -20.41 -4.63
N VAL A 244 -10.98 -20.14 -4.35
CA VAL A 244 -10.05 -19.48 -5.28
C VAL A 244 -8.74 -20.23 -5.25
N TYR A 245 -8.18 -20.49 -6.42
CA TYR A 245 -6.79 -20.90 -6.62
C TYR A 245 -6.11 -19.85 -7.48
N THR A 246 -4.89 -19.47 -7.12
CA THR A 246 -4.08 -18.50 -7.86
C THR A 246 -2.68 -19.04 -8.12
N SER A 247 -2.12 -18.67 -9.26
CA SER A 247 -0.71 -18.88 -9.59
C SER A 247 -0.19 -17.61 -10.28
N LEU A 248 0.86 -17.00 -9.74
CA LEU A 248 1.42 -15.74 -10.21
C LEU A 248 2.94 -15.84 -10.33
N TYR A 249 3.46 -15.62 -11.53
CA TYR A 249 4.90 -15.46 -11.79
C TYR A 249 5.19 -13.99 -11.99
N HIS A 250 5.84 -13.37 -10.97
CA HIS A 250 5.98 -11.93 -10.88
C HIS A 250 7.34 -11.52 -10.34
N TRP A 251 7.62 -10.23 -10.35
CA TRP A 251 8.77 -9.65 -9.66
C TRP A 251 8.39 -9.32 -8.22
N ASP A 252 9.37 -9.46 -7.30
CA ASP A 252 9.18 -9.04 -5.91
C ASP A 252 8.94 -7.53 -5.86
N ASP A 253 7.82 -7.11 -5.32
CA ASP A 253 7.45 -5.69 -5.18
C ASP A 253 8.40 -4.92 -4.25
N PHE A 254 9.08 -5.63 -3.33
CA PHE A 254 10.14 -5.08 -2.48
C PHE A 254 11.50 -5.54 -3.00
N PRO A 255 12.31 -4.63 -3.59
CA PRO A 255 13.67 -4.97 -3.98
C PRO A 255 14.51 -5.36 -2.76
N THR A 256 15.29 -6.42 -2.89
CA THR A 256 16.25 -6.82 -1.87
C THR A 256 17.50 -5.98 -2.02
N ALA A 257 17.97 -5.34 -0.93
CA ALA A 257 19.20 -4.57 -0.93
C ALA A 257 20.39 -5.53 -0.87
N PHE A 258 20.98 -5.83 -2.02
CA PHE A 258 22.23 -6.59 -2.10
C PHE A 258 23.38 -5.71 -1.67
N ARG A 259 24.21 -6.24 -0.79
CA ARG A 259 25.33 -5.53 -0.20
C ARG A 259 26.64 -5.99 -0.82
N SER A 260 27.49 -5.05 -1.23
CA SER A 260 28.86 -5.30 -1.57
C SER A 260 29.80 -4.51 -0.64
N VAL A 261 30.93 -5.11 -0.28
CA VAL A 261 31.97 -4.48 0.53
C VAL A 261 33.23 -4.46 -0.30
N SER A 262 33.78 -3.27 -0.56
CA SER A 262 35.05 -3.06 -1.23
C SER A 262 36.12 -2.58 -0.22
N GLY A 263 37.40 -2.75 -0.55
CA GLY A 263 38.50 -2.29 0.33
C GLY A 263 38.80 -3.16 1.57
N LEU A 264 38.15 -4.33 1.70
CA LEU A 264 38.46 -5.29 2.79
C LEU A 264 39.92 -5.72 2.74
N GLY A 265 40.63 -5.60 3.89
CA GLY A 265 42.05 -5.99 4.02
C GLY A 265 43.04 -4.93 3.59
N LEU A 266 42.61 -3.77 3.12
CA LEU A 266 43.49 -2.67 2.69
C LEU A 266 43.65 -1.58 3.77
N GLY A 267 43.21 -1.80 4.99
CA GLY A 267 43.31 -0.87 6.11
C GLY A 267 44.75 -0.46 6.43
N SER A 268 45.73 -1.34 6.20
CA SER A 268 47.16 -1.03 6.31
C SER A 268 47.66 0.01 5.29
N LEU A 269 46.89 0.26 4.23
CA LEU A 269 47.12 1.27 3.20
C LEU A 269 46.27 2.54 3.42
N GLY A 270 45.58 2.67 4.56
CA GLY A 270 44.69 3.79 4.86
C GLY A 270 43.37 3.77 4.07
N ILE A 271 43.00 2.63 3.46
CA ILE A 271 41.76 2.49 2.72
C ILE A 271 40.70 1.88 3.67
N SER A 272 39.65 2.64 3.99
CA SER A 272 38.52 2.17 4.75
C SER A 272 37.63 1.28 3.89
N PRO A 273 37.00 0.22 4.45
CA PRO A 273 36.03 -0.57 3.74
C PRO A 273 34.81 0.29 3.34
N GLU A 274 34.47 0.27 2.06
CA GLU A 274 33.26 0.91 1.54
C GLU A 274 32.15 -0.13 1.41
N VAL A 275 30.98 0.21 1.95
CA VAL A 275 29.79 -0.64 1.89
C VAL A 275 28.79 -0.02 0.94
N THR A 276 28.45 -0.74 -0.11
CA THR A 276 27.47 -0.31 -1.11
C THR A 276 26.24 -1.21 -1.05
N PHE A 277 25.06 -0.60 -1.04
CA PHE A 277 23.78 -1.32 -1.16
C PHE A 277 23.24 -1.15 -2.56
N THR A 278 22.92 -2.25 -3.24
CA THR A 278 22.30 -2.24 -4.55
C THR A 278 20.93 -2.94 -4.46
N PRO A 279 19.82 -2.21 -4.54
CA PRO A 279 18.51 -2.84 -4.54
C PRO A 279 18.28 -3.60 -5.86
N VAL A 280 17.89 -4.86 -5.75
CA VAL A 280 17.65 -5.74 -6.90
C VAL A 280 16.29 -6.39 -6.75
N GLN A 281 15.44 -6.26 -7.77
CA GLN A 281 14.21 -7.04 -7.86
C GLN A 281 14.52 -8.47 -8.34
N ARG A 282 13.84 -9.45 -7.77
CA ARG A 282 13.96 -10.87 -8.13
C ARG A 282 12.60 -11.44 -8.46
N ARG A 283 12.62 -12.50 -9.29
CA ARG A 283 11.39 -13.23 -9.65
C ARG A 283 10.89 -14.07 -8.49
N LEU A 284 9.58 -14.05 -8.31
CA LEU A 284 8.85 -14.92 -7.40
C LEU A 284 7.83 -15.76 -8.17
N GLN A 285 7.59 -16.96 -7.67
CA GLN A 285 6.44 -17.77 -8.05
C GLN A 285 5.55 -17.92 -6.83
N THR A 286 4.35 -17.34 -6.88
CA THR A 286 3.35 -17.45 -5.82
C THR A 286 2.22 -18.37 -6.26
N ASN A 287 1.90 -19.36 -5.43
CA ASN A 287 0.75 -20.24 -5.62
C ASN A 287 -0.09 -20.20 -4.35
N GLY A 288 -1.40 -20.02 -4.48
CA GLY A 288 -2.22 -19.88 -3.29
C GLY A 288 -3.66 -20.35 -3.46
N ILE A 289 -4.30 -20.56 -2.32
CA ILE A 289 -5.70 -20.99 -2.19
C ILE A 289 -6.39 -20.07 -1.20
N GLY A 290 -7.61 -19.68 -1.55
CA GLY A 290 -8.51 -18.94 -0.68
C GLY A 290 -9.85 -19.65 -0.55
N LEU A 291 -10.43 -19.61 0.64
CA LEU A 291 -11.73 -20.20 0.96
C LEU A 291 -12.56 -19.21 1.77
N SER A 292 -13.87 -19.12 1.46
CA SER A 292 -14.84 -18.40 2.28
C SER A 292 -16.14 -19.16 2.40
N LYS A 293 -16.71 -19.21 3.61
CA LYS A 293 -17.99 -19.85 3.87
C LYS A 293 -18.78 -19.13 4.95
N SER A 294 -20.07 -18.94 4.66
CA SER A 294 -21.03 -18.38 5.62
C SER A 294 -21.72 -19.47 6.42
N PHE A 295 -21.78 -19.28 7.74
CA PHE A 295 -22.51 -20.09 8.70
C PHE A 295 -23.50 -19.19 9.48
N GLY A 296 -24.67 -18.97 8.89
CA GLY A 296 -25.64 -18.01 9.43
C GLY A 296 -25.08 -16.58 9.41
N LYS A 297 -24.83 -16.00 10.60
CA LYS A 297 -24.28 -14.64 10.74
C LYS A 297 -22.74 -14.59 10.76
N ILE A 298 -22.09 -15.75 10.78
CA ILE A 298 -20.63 -15.84 10.84
C ILE A 298 -20.11 -16.20 9.45
N VAL A 299 -19.12 -15.47 8.98
CA VAL A 299 -18.35 -15.81 7.78
C VAL A 299 -16.94 -16.20 8.23
N LEU A 300 -16.52 -17.39 7.85
CA LEU A 300 -15.15 -17.84 7.98
C LEU A 300 -14.46 -17.71 6.65
N GLU A 301 -13.31 -17.07 6.64
CA GLU A 301 -12.49 -16.89 5.45
C GLU A 301 -11.02 -17.17 5.75
N GLY A 302 -10.29 -17.59 4.75
CA GLY A 302 -8.86 -17.83 4.90
C GLY A 302 -8.17 -17.93 3.56
N GLU A 303 -6.92 -17.54 3.56
CA GLU A 303 -6.02 -17.62 2.42
C GLU A 303 -4.69 -18.23 2.87
N VAL A 304 -4.04 -18.94 1.96
CA VAL A 304 -2.66 -19.41 2.10
C VAL A 304 -1.96 -19.27 0.77
N ALA A 305 -0.74 -18.74 0.80
CA ALA A 305 0.14 -18.63 -0.35
C ALA A 305 1.51 -19.23 -0.04
N TYR A 306 2.04 -20.00 -0.97
CA TYR A 306 3.41 -20.48 -1.01
C TYR A 306 4.19 -19.65 -2.01
N ASN A 307 5.21 -18.95 -1.53
CA ASN A 307 6.02 -18.00 -2.27
C ASN A 307 7.43 -18.58 -2.43
N GLN A 308 7.86 -18.77 -3.68
CA GLN A 308 9.15 -19.35 -4.03
C GLN A 308 10.12 -18.29 -4.52
N GLY A 309 11.36 -18.36 -4.09
CA GLY A 309 12.47 -17.60 -4.65
C GLY A 309 12.76 -16.26 -3.98
N LYS A 310 12.15 -15.94 -2.81
CA LYS A 310 12.41 -14.70 -2.06
C LYS A 310 13.85 -14.64 -1.57
N TYR A 311 14.48 -13.49 -1.74
CA TYR A 311 15.75 -13.16 -1.13
C TYR A 311 15.52 -12.37 0.16
N TRP A 312 16.24 -12.78 1.20
CA TRP A 312 16.18 -12.20 2.54
C TRP A 312 17.54 -11.64 2.90
N GLY A 313 17.59 -10.45 3.49
CA GLY A 313 18.84 -9.90 4.02
C GLY A 313 19.35 -10.74 5.19
N THR A 314 20.66 -10.99 5.21
CA THR A 314 21.33 -11.69 6.31
C THR A 314 22.35 -10.79 6.98
N GLU A 315 22.53 -10.94 8.27
CA GLU A 315 23.55 -10.26 9.06
C GLU A 315 24.28 -11.30 9.94
N PHE A 316 25.57 -11.39 9.77
CA PHE A 316 26.45 -12.15 10.66
C PHE A 316 27.30 -11.17 11.47
N ARG A 317 27.25 -11.25 12.80
CA ARG A 317 28.09 -10.45 13.69
C ARG A 317 29.29 -11.26 14.10
N ALA A 318 30.49 -10.83 13.66
CA ALA A 318 31.76 -11.45 14.04
C ALA A 318 32.11 -11.12 15.50
N GLU A 319 32.92 -11.98 16.14
CA GLU A 319 33.54 -11.67 17.41
C GLU A 319 34.39 -10.40 17.24
N GLY A 320 34.03 -9.32 17.98
CA GLY A 320 34.65 -8.01 17.83
C GLY A 320 33.72 -6.91 17.28
N GLY A 321 32.42 -7.24 17.02
CA GLY A 321 31.36 -6.28 16.72
C GLY A 321 31.21 -5.89 15.25
N ALA A 322 32.07 -6.41 14.36
CA ALA A 322 31.89 -6.18 12.91
C ALA A 322 30.72 -7.01 12.38
N SER A 323 29.78 -6.36 11.67
CA SER A 323 28.70 -7.04 10.98
C SER A 323 29.07 -7.36 9.54
N VAL A 324 28.84 -8.60 9.14
CA VAL A 324 28.93 -9.04 7.73
C VAL A 324 27.52 -9.28 7.25
N PHE A 325 27.17 -8.62 6.18
CA PHE A 325 25.82 -8.68 5.60
C PHE A 325 25.84 -9.45 4.28
N GLY A 326 24.76 -10.12 3.98
CA GLY A 326 24.58 -10.89 2.77
C GLY A 326 23.11 -11.12 2.49
N GLU A 327 22.82 -12.09 1.64
CA GLU A 327 21.48 -12.47 1.25
C GLU A 327 21.34 -14.00 1.30
N ALA A 328 20.14 -14.46 1.65
CA ALA A 328 19.78 -15.87 1.57
C ALA A 328 18.47 -16.05 0.83
N GLN A 329 18.46 -16.90 -0.21
CA GLN A 329 17.22 -17.25 -0.88
C GLN A 329 16.46 -18.30 -0.07
N ARG A 330 15.23 -17.98 0.33
CA ARG A 330 14.33 -18.89 1.05
C ARG A 330 12.90 -18.69 0.56
N ASP A 331 12.19 -19.79 0.46
CA ASP A 331 10.76 -19.79 0.24
C ASP A 331 10.03 -19.44 1.55
N PHE A 332 8.82 -18.93 1.43
CA PHE A 332 8.00 -18.64 2.60
C PHE A 332 6.52 -18.94 2.33
N VAL A 333 5.79 -19.14 3.42
CA VAL A 333 4.34 -19.33 3.42
C VAL A 333 3.71 -18.16 4.14
N THR A 334 2.76 -17.51 3.50
CA THR A 334 1.89 -16.52 4.13
C THR A 334 0.49 -17.11 4.24
N HIS A 335 -0.14 -16.97 5.39
CA HIS A 335 -1.56 -17.31 5.51
C HIS A 335 -2.30 -16.29 6.37
N VAL A 336 -3.59 -16.18 6.14
CA VAL A 336 -4.52 -15.38 6.96
C VAL A 336 -5.79 -16.18 7.22
N LEU A 337 -6.29 -16.09 8.44
CA LEU A 337 -7.60 -16.60 8.87
C LEU A 337 -8.43 -15.41 9.36
N GLY A 338 -9.66 -15.31 8.85
CA GLY A 338 -10.59 -14.25 9.17
C GLY A 338 -11.94 -14.78 9.66
N VAL A 339 -12.52 -14.06 10.61
CA VAL A 339 -13.89 -14.26 11.09
C VAL A 339 -14.63 -12.95 10.98
N LYS A 340 -15.73 -12.93 10.23
CA LYS A 340 -16.64 -11.78 10.13
C LYS A 340 -17.99 -12.14 10.74
N THR A 341 -18.61 -11.20 11.44
CA THR A 341 -19.95 -11.38 12.01
C THR A 341 -20.66 -10.05 12.20
N VAL A 342 -21.99 -10.12 12.32
CA VAL A 342 -22.79 -8.97 12.73
C VAL A 342 -23.28 -9.21 14.16
N LEU A 343 -22.79 -8.40 15.10
CA LEU A 343 -23.16 -8.47 16.51
C LEU A 343 -23.68 -7.12 16.99
N PHE A 344 -24.86 -7.10 17.63
CA PHE A 344 -25.54 -5.88 18.09
C PHE A 344 -25.70 -4.79 17.01
N GLY A 345 -25.86 -5.23 15.74
CA GLY A 345 -25.96 -4.33 14.58
C GLY A 345 -24.64 -3.64 14.20
N ALA A 346 -23.51 -4.15 14.68
CA ALA A 346 -22.18 -3.77 14.23
C ALA A 346 -21.56 -4.89 13.41
N ASP A 347 -20.93 -4.52 12.29
CA ASP A 347 -20.09 -5.40 11.51
C ASP A 347 -18.73 -5.52 12.20
N LEU A 348 -18.32 -6.74 12.49
CA LEU A 348 -17.06 -7.06 13.17
C LEU A 348 -16.23 -7.99 12.28
N SER A 349 -14.93 -7.72 12.22
CA SER A 349 -13.93 -8.61 11.58
C SER A 349 -12.72 -8.77 12.48
N LEU A 350 -12.28 -10.00 12.65
CA LEU A 350 -11.05 -10.36 13.35
C LEU A 350 -10.20 -11.21 12.40
N ASN A 351 -8.95 -10.82 12.18
CA ASN A 351 -8.04 -11.54 11.31
C ASN A 351 -6.72 -11.81 12.03
N PHE A 352 -6.14 -12.97 11.72
CA PHE A 352 -4.82 -13.38 12.17
C PHE A 352 -4.02 -13.91 10.98
N SER A 353 -2.80 -13.43 10.80
CA SER A 353 -1.89 -13.81 9.72
C SER A 353 -0.54 -14.22 10.25
N GLN A 354 0.12 -15.13 9.54
CA GLN A 354 1.52 -15.48 9.77
C GLN A 354 2.28 -15.49 8.44
N ASP A 355 3.49 -14.93 8.48
CA ASP A 355 4.54 -15.13 7.48
C ASP A 355 5.58 -16.10 8.05
N ILE A 356 5.84 -17.21 7.35
CA ILE A 356 6.69 -18.29 7.81
C ILE A 356 7.82 -18.52 6.81
N ILE A 357 9.05 -18.14 7.16
CA ILE A 357 10.25 -18.40 6.35
C ILE A 357 10.64 -19.86 6.50
N LEU A 358 10.66 -20.59 5.37
CA LEU A 358 11.03 -22.00 5.33
C LEU A 358 12.56 -22.15 5.35
N LYS A 359 13.07 -23.17 6.05
CA LYS A 359 14.50 -23.39 6.20
C LYS A 359 15.25 -22.13 6.65
N HIS A 360 14.63 -21.37 7.56
CA HIS A 360 15.20 -20.17 8.16
C HIS A 360 16.58 -20.47 8.77
N VAL A 361 17.52 -19.52 8.61
CA VAL A 361 18.83 -19.54 9.25
C VAL A 361 18.96 -18.33 10.18
N PRO A 362 19.73 -18.43 11.29
CA PRO A 362 19.79 -17.37 12.31
C PRO A 362 20.30 -16.03 11.78
N GLU A 363 21.04 -16.04 10.69
CA GLU A 363 21.60 -14.84 10.06
C GLU A 363 20.55 -14.01 9.31
N ILE A 364 19.37 -14.58 8.98
CA ILE A 364 18.27 -13.82 8.37
C ILE A 364 17.76 -12.79 9.37
N GLN A 365 17.69 -11.52 8.93
CA GLN A 365 17.29 -10.40 9.79
C GLN A 365 15.84 -10.48 10.25
N GLN A 366 14.96 -11.06 9.42
CA GLN A 366 13.54 -11.23 9.75
C GLN A 366 13.35 -12.46 10.65
N ASP A 367 12.38 -12.39 11.55
CA ASP A 367 11.96 -13.53 12.34
C ASP A 367 11.50 -14.69 11.43
N ARG A 368 11.74 -15.92 11.91
CA ARG A 368 11.24 -17.11 11.20
C ARG A 368 9.73 -17.09 11.00
N ILE A 369 8.99 -16.58 11.98
CA ILE A 369 7.54 -16.47 11.96
C ILE A 369 7.19 -15.06 12.41
N GLU A 370 6.54 -14.30 11.54
CA GLU A 370 5.96 -13.01 11.86
C GLU A 370 4.45 -13.16 12.03
N ASN A 371 3.92 -12.63 13.12
CA ASN A 371 2.51 -12.72 13.48
C ASN A 371 1.86 -11.35 13.41
N THR A 372 0.78 -11.23 12.66
CA THR A 372 0.01 -9.99 12.53
C THR A 372 -1.46 -10.24 12.87
N GLY A 373 -2.04 -9.35 13.65
CA GLY A 373 -3.47 -9.37 13.99
C GLY A 373 -4.17 -8.11 13.51
N SER A 374 -5.46 -8.21 13.18
CA SER A 374 -6.29 -7.03 13.00
C SER A 374 -7.70 -7.23 13.54
N PHE A 375 -8.26 -6.15 14.06
CA PHE A 375 -9.66 -6.06 14.48
C PHE A 375 -10.30 -4.87 13.78
N PHE A 376 -11.46 -5.09 13.18
CA PHE A 376 -12.27 -4.03 12.59
C PHE A 376 -13.69 -4.09 13.13
N ALA A 377 -14.23 -2.93 13.48
CA ALA A 377 -15.62 -2.76 13.88
C ALA A 377 -16.22 -1.55 13.17
N ARG A 378 -17.44 -1.70 12.66
CA ARG A 378 -18.22 -0.65 11.99
C ARG A 378 -19.68 -0.77 12.38
N LYS A 379 -20.33 0.36 12.66
CA LYS A 379 -21.77 0.36 12.96
C LYS A 379 -22.47 1.53 12.28
N GLU A 380 -23.55 1.26 11.60
CA GLU A 380 -24.43 2.29 11.07
C GLU A 380 -25.45 2.69 12.13
N ILE A 381 -25.53 3.99 12.47
CA ILE A 381 -26.50 4.58 13.37
C ILE A 381 -27.24 5.73 12.70
N ARG A 382 -28.39 6.11 13.23
CA ARG A 382 -29.24 7.17 12.65
C ARG A 382 -29.52 6.94 11.15
N TYR A 383 -30.00 5.74 10.81
CA TYR A 383 -30.31 5.36 9.43
C TYR A 383 -29.09 5.46 8.47
N GLY A 384 -27.90 5.14 8.97
CA GLY A 384 -26.66 5.18 8.18
C GLY A 384 -26.04 6.55 7.99
N THR A 385 -26.61 7.61 8.62
CA THR A 385 -26.08 8.97 8.55
C THR A 385 -24.76 9.09 9.32
N LEU A 386 -24.62 8.35 10.42
CA LEU A 386 -23.44 8.38 11.28
C LEU A 386 -22.85 6.99 11.39
N VAL A 387 -21.57 6.83 11.03
CA VAL A 387 -20.90 5.54 10.93
C VAL A 387 -19.57 5.56 11.71
N PRO A 388 -19.57 5.26 13.01
CA PRO A 388 -18.35 5.01 13.76
C PRO A 388 -17.66 3.73 13.27
N GLN A 389 -16.33 3.78 13.19
CA GLN A 389 -15.46 2.69 12.77
C GLN A 389 -14.23 2.65 13.70
N LEU A 390 -13.70 1.47 13.90
CA LEU A 390 -12.42 1.26 14.59
C LEU A 390 -11.64 0.19 13.84
N LEU A 391 -10.44 0.51 13.40
CA LEU A 391 -9.46 -0.45 12.91
C LEU A 391 -8.30 -0.49 13.91
N VAL A 392 -7.92 -1.69 14.32
CA VAL A 392 -6.71 -1.96 15.11
C VAL A 392 -5.86 -2.96 14.35
N ILE A 393 -4.58 -2.68 14.19
CA ILE A 393 -3.61 -3.60 13.59
C ILE A 393 -2.46 -3.78 14.59
N THR A 394 -1.98 -5.00 14.77
CA THR A 394 -0.84 -5.29 15.63
C THR A 394 0.16 -6.21 14.96
N LEU A 395 1.44 -5.87 15.07
CA LEU A 395 2.57 -6.75 14.80
C LEU A 395 2.97 -7.41 16.13
N ILE A 396 2.49 -8.63 16.34
CA ILE A 396 2.46 -9.28 17.66
C ILE A 396 3.88 -9.54 18.18
N ASN A 397 4.79 -9.99 17.31
CA ASN A 397 6.18 -10.30 17.69
C ASN A 397 6.92 -9.09 18.27
N ARG A 398 6.62 -7.89 17.74
CA ARG A 398 7.31 -6.65 18.09
C ARG A 398 6.53 -5.79 19.06
N ASN A 399 5.32 -6.21 19.45
CA ASN A 399 4.40 -5.45 20.29
C ASN A 399 4.12 -4.05 19.76
N GLU A 400 3.90 -3.96 18.45
CA GLU A 400 3.57 -2.71 17.76
C GLU A 400 2.09 -2.67 17.43
N TRP A 401 1.48 -1.47 17.55
CA TRP A 401 0.06 -1.28 17.33
C TRP A 401 -0.23 -0.02 16.55
N LEU A 402 -1.25 -0.09 15.70
CA LEU A 402 -1.88 1.04 15.05
C LEU A 402 -3.37 1.04 15.38
N TYR A 403 -3.85 2.12 16.02
CA TYR A 403 -5.27 2.33 16.32
C TYR A 403 -5.82 3.43 15.43
N ARG A 404 -6.94 3.16 14.75
CA ARG A 404 -7.56 4.08 13.80
C ARG A 404 -9.07 4.21 14.04
N PRO A 405 -9.52 4.93 15.09
CA PRO A 405 -10.91 5.30 15.24
C PRO A 405 -11.30 6.33 14.16
N LYS A 406 -12.45 6.12 13.53
CA LYS A 406 -13.01 7.01 12.50
C LYS A 406 -14.49 7.24 12.78
N LEU A 407 -14.98 8.41 12.42
CA LEU A 407 -16.39 8.76 12.42
C LEU A 407 -16.77 9.38 11.08
N GLU A 408 -17.54 8.64 10.29
CA GLU A 408 -18.09 9.13 9.04
C GLU A 408 -19.48 9.74 9.29
N PHE A 409 -19.69 10.94 8.78
CA PHE A 409 -20.95 11.66 8.82
C PHE A 409 -21.42 11.97 7.40
N LYS A 410 -22.47 11.30 6.95
CA LYS A 410 -23.12 11.52 5.65
C LYS A 410 -24.13 12.67 5.81
N TYR A 411 -23.70 13.88 5.48
CA TYR A 411 -24.54 15.06 5.53
C TYR A 411 -25.65 15.04 4.47
N SER A 412 -25.33 14.55 3.29
CA SER A 412 -26.23 14.31 2.18
C SER A 412 -25.70 13.19 1.28
N ASP A 413 -26.47 12.81 0.25
CA ASP A 413 -26.03 11.83 -0.77
C ASP A 413 -24.74 12.26 -1.48
N LYS A 414 -24.41 13.55 -1.47
CA LYS A 414 -23.27 14.13 -2.16
C LYS A 414 -22.13 14.56 -1.24
N VAL A 415 -22.42 14.86 0.03
CA VAL A 415 -21.45 15.44 0.97
C VAL A 415 -21.24 14.49 2.14
N THR A 416 -20.00 14.09 2.33
CA THR A 416 -19.56 13.25 3.44
C THR A 416 -18.42 13.93 4.17
N PHE A 417 -18.48 13.93 5.51
CA PHE A 417 -17.39 14.31 6.40
C PHE A 417 -16.86 13.04 7.07
N LEU A 418 -15.56 12.96 7.23
CA LEU A 418 -14.92 11.91 7.99
C LEU A 418 -13.94 12.56 8.96
N PHE A 419 -13.98 12.12 10.22
CA PHE A 419 -13.04 12.50 11.26
C PHE A 419 -12.34 11.25 11.77
N GLY A 420 -11.04 11.32 11.98
CA GLY A 420 -10.30 10.18 12.47
C GLY A 420 -9.05 10.58 13.23
N ILE A 421 -8.49 9.58 13.90
CA ILE A 421 -7.21 9.70 14.61
C ILE A 421 -6.40 8.48 14.20
N ASP A 422 -5.12 8.67 13.91
CA ASP A 422 -4.14 7.61 13.72
C ASP A 422 -3.18 7.66 14.93
N ILE A 423 -3.10 6.54 15.67
CA ILE A 423 -2.27 6.41 16.88
C ILE A 423 -1.33 5.22 16.68
N PHE A 424 -0.05 5.50 16.74
CA PHE A 424 1.00 4.51 16.63
C PHE A 424 1.59 4.21 18.01
N THR A 425 1.90 2.94 18.29
CA THR A 425 2.60 2.58 19.52
C THR A 425 3.61 1.46 19.24
N GLY A 426 4.71 1.46 19.98
CA GLY A 426 5.77 0.48 19.88
C GLY A 426 7.14 1.10 20.09
N ALA A 427 8.18 0.28 20.16
CA ALA A 427 9.54 0.77 20.15
C ALA A 427 9.92 1.25 18.73
N PRO A 428 10.73 2.29 18.55
CA PRO A 428 11.09 2.80 17.22
C PRO A 428 11.97 1.83 16.41
N ALA A 429 12.72 0.96 17.08
CA ALA A 429 13.57 -0.07 16.48
C ALA A 429 13.71 -1.26 17.40
N GLU A 430 14.19 -2.39 16.88
CA GLU A 430 14.61 -3.53 17.69
C GLU A 430 15.88 -3.19 18.49
N LYS A 431 16.11 -3.89 19.60
CA LYS A 431 17.36 -3.77 20.35
C LYS A 431 18.46 -4.64 19.73
N ILE A 432 19.68 -4.16 19.77
CA ILE A 432 20.85 -4.98 19.47
C ILE A 432 20.88 -6.14 20.48
N PRO A 433 20.97 -7.40 20.04
CA PRO A 433 20.94 -8.55 20.93
C PRO A 433 21.95 -8.46 22.07
N GLY A 434 21.46 -8.64 23.32
CA GLY A 434 22.28 -8.56 24.53
C GLY A 434 22.62 -7.16 25.03
N THR A 435 22.02 -6.11 24.45
CA THR A 435 22.22 -4.71 24.87
C THR A 435 20.89 -3.98 25.05
N GLU A 436 20.94 -2.79 25.63
CA GLU A 436 19.79 -1.86 25.70
C GLU A 436 19.75 -0.87 24.50
N THR A 437 20.75 -0.94 23.61
CA THR A 437 20.88 -0.04 22.46
C THR A 437 19.95 -0.48 21.35
N LEU A 438 19.24 0.49 20.74
CA LEU A 438 18.40 0.23 19.57
C LEU A 438 19.25 -0.01 18.30
N ASP A 439 18.77 -0.88 17.43
CA ASP A 439 19.44 -1.22 16.18
C ASP A 439 18.94 -0.34 15.01
N PRO A 440 19.77 0.56 14.47
CA PRO A 440 19.37 1.45 13.37
C PRO A 440 19.05 0.71 12.07
N GLY A 441 19.55 -0.52 11.94
CA GLY A 441 19.25 -1.37 10.77
C GLY A 441 17.93 -2.13 10.88
N ARG A 442 17.25 -2.08 12.04
CA ARG A 442 16.03 -2.82 12.34
C ARG A 442 14.93 -1.92 12.84
N LEU A 443 14.53 -0.95 11.99
CA LEU A 443 13.42 -0.04 12.30
C LEU A 443 12.09 -0.80 12.35
N ASN A 444 11.29 -0.49 13.35
CA ASN A 444 9.97 -1.06 13.52
C ASN A 444 8.94 -0.38 12.61
N PHE A 445 7.89 -1.12 12.25
CA PHE A 445 6.94 -0.68 11.22
C PHE A 445 5.97 0.40 11.72
N PHE A 446 5.44 0.24 12.94
CA PHE A 446 4.58 1.25 13.59
C PHE A 446 5.33 2.04 14.64
N GLY A 447 6.17 1.39 15.44
CA GLY A 447 6.88 2.03 16.54
C GLY A 447 7.82 3.15 16.09
N TYR A 448 8.35 3.08 14.86
CA TYR A 448 9.14 4.16 14.28
C TYR A 448 8.35 5.47 14.16
N PHE A 449 7.02 5.38 14.07
CA PHE A 449 6.10 6.50 13.93
C PHE A 449 5.32 6.81 15.20
N ASP A 450 5.77 6.35 16.39
CA ASP A 450 5.04 6.56 17.65
C ASP A 450 4.85 8.03 18.02
N LYS A 451 5.64 8.95 17.43
CA LYS A 451 5.53 10.41 17.59
C LYS A 451 4.80 11.10 16.42
N ASP A 452 4.30 10.36 15.45
CA ASP A 452 3.58 10.90 14.30
C ASP A 452 2.06 10.71 14.42
N ASP A 453 1.57 10.57 15.64
CA ASP A 453 0.13 10.52 15.90
C ASP A 453 -0.56 11.75 15.34
N ARG A 454 -1.67 11.53 14.64
CA ARG A 454 -2.39 12.62 13.99
C ARG A 454 -3.90 12.52 14.13
N ALA A 455 -4.56 13.67 14.23
CA ALA A 455 -5.98 13.81 13.98
C ALA A 455 -6.20 14.28 12.54
N TYR A 456 -7.25 13.80 11.89
CA TYR A 456 -7.53 14.19 10.51
C TYR A 456 -9.02 14.34 10.25
N MET A 457 -9.32 15.14 9.24
CA MET A 457 -10.66 15.38 8.72
C MET A 457 -10.64 15.24 7.20
N GLU A 458 -11.66 14.62 6.65
CA GLU A 458 -11.92 14.60 5.22
C GLU A 458 -13.29 15.22 4.92
N VAL A 459 -13.34 15.98 3.85
CA VAL A 459 -14.58 16.50 3.29
C VAL A 459 -14.65 16.07 1.83
N LYS A 460 -15.68 15.30 1.49
CA LYS A 460 -15.87 14.78 0.13
C LYS A 460 -17.19 15.25 -0.44
N TYR A 461 -17.14 15.84 -1.64
CA TYR A 461 -18.30 16.16 -2.47
C TYR A 461 -18.31 15.27 -3.71
N SER A 462 -19.32 14.42 -3.86
CA SER A 462 -19.49 13.51 -5.01
C SER A 462 -20.53 14.04 -6.00
N PHE A 463 -20.30 13.84 -7.31
CA PHE A 463 -21.17 14.33 -8.38
C PHE A 463 -21.43 13.31 -9.50
#